data_1e6b2692e824445d8754bc5e1c17e7b1
#
_entry.id   1e6b2692e824445d8754bc5e1c17e7b1
#
_cell.length_a   1.000
_cell.length_b   1.000
_cell.length_c   1.000
_cell.angle_alpha   90.00
_cell.angle_beta   90.00
_cell.angle_gamma   90.00
#
_symmetry.space_group_name_H-M   'P 1'
#
loop_
_entity.id
_entity.type
_entity.pdbx_description
1 polymer ?
#
loop_
_entity_poly.entity_id
_entity_poly.type
_entity_poly.pdbx_seq_one_letter_code
_entity_poly.pdbx_strand_id
1 'polypeptide(L)'
;MPQCYQSTIVHAPIEKIWDTLKNFHEMSWASPVMEQYETLGNISGTEVGAKRILNGVFHETLLECNDNEHRVRYSMDDGPSTVSAGEVNNYIGLIQLKPITLTGDIFVEWESSWESTSDEARDFCHQIYVALLNALAEQA
;
A
#
# COMPACT_ATOMS: atom_id res chain seq x y z
N MET A 1 -11.04 -9.79 8.42
CA MET A 1 -11.65 -8.49 8.75
C MET A 1 -10.57 -7.42 8.79
N PRO A 2 -10.69 -6.32 8.04
CA PRO A 2 -9.67 -5.28 8.09
C PRO A 2 -9.63 -4.60 9.45
N GLN A 3 -8.42 -4.36 9.93
CA GLN A 3 -8.18 -3.61 11.17
C GLN A 3 -8.06 -2.13 10.88
N CYS A 4 -7.67 -1.77 9.66
CA CYS A 4 -7.45 -0.42 9.22
C CYS A 4 -8.02 -0.27 7.81
N TYR A 5 -8.86 0.72 7.59
CA TYR A 5 -9.49 0.96 6.29
C TYR A 5 -9.55 2.44 6.00
N GLN A 6 -9.17 2.82 4.80
CA GLN A 6 -9.32 4.17 4.30
C GLN A 6 -9.47 4.15 2.79
N SER A 7 -10.05 5.20 2.25
CA SER A 7 -10.31 5.29 0.82
C SER A 7 -10.32 6.75 0.36
N THR A 8 -10.22 6.93 -0.95
CA THR A 8 -10.35 8.24 -1.57
C THR A 8 -10.85 8.09 -3.00
N ILE A 9 -11.21 9.20 -3.61
CA ILE A 9 -11.54 9.27 -5.02
C ILE A 9 -10.42 10.02 -5.74
N VAL A 10 -9.96 9.46 -6.85
CA VAL A 10 -8.92 10.07 -7.68
C VAL A 10 -9.51 10.38 -9.06
N HIS A 11 -9.31 11.62 -9.52
CA HIS A 11 -9.84 12.11 -10.80
C HIS A 11 -8.79 11.92 -11.90
N ALA A 12 -8.61 10.68 -12.33
CA ALA A 12 -7.65 10.32 -13.38
C ALA A 12 -8.06 8.99 -14.01
N PRO A 13 -7.58 8.66 -15.22
CA PRO A 13 -7.84 7.35 -15.81
C PRO A 13 -7.27 6.23 -14.94
N ILE A 14 -8.01 5.12 -14.86
CA ILE A 14 -7.62 3.99 -14.00
C ILE A 14 -6.23 3.44 -14.37
N GLU A 15 -5.90 3.41 -15.66
CA GLU A 15 -4.59 2.89 -16.09
C GLU A 15 -3.44 3.77 -15.63
N LYS A 16 -3.65 5.09 -15.55
CA LYS A 16 -2.63 6.00 -15.03
C LYS A 16 -2.35 5.72 -13.55
N ILE A 17 -3.41 5.54 -12.76
CA ILE A 17 -3.29 5.26 -11.34
C ILE A 17 -2.67 3.88 -11.14
N TRP A 18 -3.13 2.90 -11.92
CA TRP A 18 -2.61 1.54 -11.86
C TRP A 18 -1.12 1.49 -12.21
N ASP A 19 -0.70 2.18 -13.27
CA ASP A 19 0.71 2.24 -13.65
C ASP A 19 1.59 2.82 -12.53
N THR A 20 1.05 3.75 -11.75
CA THR A 20 1.74 4.31 -10.59
C THR A 20 1.89 3.28 -9.48
N LEU A 21 0.86 2.47 -9.21
CA LEU A 21 0.82 1.57 -8.06
C LEU A 21 1.40 0.18 -8.31
N LYS A 22 1.28 -0.32 -9.54
CA LYS A 22 1.58 -1.74 -9.82
C LYS A 22 3.04 -2.13 -9.63
N ASN A 23 3.96 -1.20 -9.78
CA ASN A 23 5.37 -1.49 -9.58
C ASN A 23 5.73 -1.28 -8.11
N PHE A 24 5.89 -2.40 -7.41
CA PHE A 24 6.18 -2.42 -5.98
C PHE A 24 7.51 -1.77 -5.64
N HIS A 25 8.42 -1.68 -6.61
CA HIS A 25 9.73 -1.06 -6.44
C HIS A 25 9.75 0.44 -6.74
N GLU A 26 8.67 1.00 -7.27
CA GLU A 26 8.60 2.42 -7.62
C GLU A 26 7.72 3.17 -6.63
N MET A 27 8.34 3.98 -5.79
CA MET A 27 7.67 4.70 -4.71
C MET A 27 7.87 6.21 -4.76
N SER A 28 8.37 6.74 -5.88
CA SER A 28 8.60 8.19 -5.99
C SER A 28 7.31 9.00 -5.85
N TRP A 29 6.17 8.42 -6.20
CA TRP A 29 4.87 9.04 -6.05
C TRP A 29 4.49 9.31 -4.58
N ALA A 30 5.10 8.58 -3.66
CA ALA A 30 4.73 8.62 -2.24
C ALA A 30 5.49 9.68 -1.44
N SER A 31 6.35 10.47 -2.09
CA SER A 31 7.04 11.58 -1.42
C SER A 31 6.04 12.66 -0.99
N PRO A 32 6.19 13.30 0.17
CA PRO A 32 7.28 13.11 1.13
C PRO A 32 7.04 12.03 2.19
N VAL A 33 5.93 11.29 2.12
CA VAL A 33 5.59 10.27 3.13
C VAL A 33 6.67 9.19 3.19
N MET A 34 7.09 8.70 2.02
CA MET A 34 8.15 7.70 1.87
C MET A 34 9.28 8.32 1.06
N GLU A 35 10.23 8.96 1.75
CA GLU A 35 11.34 9.66 1.09
C GLU A 35 12.45 8.72 0.68
N GLN A 36 12.59 7.59 1.36
CA GLN A 36 13.63 6.60 1.07
C GLN A 36 12.97 5.26 0.80
N TYR A 37 13.45 4.58 -0.23
CA TYR A 37 12.99 3.22 -0.52
C TYR A 37 14.11 2.43 -1.17
N GLU A 38 14.16 1.15 -0.83
CA GLU A 38 15.17 0.22 -1.33
C GLU A 38 14.49 -1.03 -1.88
N THR A 39 15.08 -1.62 -2.89
CA THR A 39 14.63 -2.90 -3.43
C THR A 39 15.59 -3.99 -2.99
N LEU A 40 15.05 -5.20 -2.75
CA LEU A 40 15.87 -6.35 -2.37
C LEU A 40 15.68 -7.47 -3.37
N GLY A 41 16.76 -8.18 -3.67
CA GLY A 41 16.73 -9.32 -4.56
C GLY A 41 16.66 -8.94 -6.03
N ASN A 42 16.39 -9.94 -6.88
CA ASN A 42 16.41 -9.82 -8.34
C ASN A 42 15.01 -9.97 -8.98
N ILE A 43 13.95 -10.01 -8.17
CA ILE A 43 12.59 -10.19 -8.68
C ILE A 43 12.05 -8.83 -9.11
N SER A 44 11.38 -8.79 -10.28
CA SER A 44 10.74 -7.58 -10.78
C SER A 44 9.70 -7.03 -9.80
N GLY A 45 9.54 -5.71 -9.76
CA GLY A 45 8.56 -5.05 -8.88
C GLY A 45 7.10 -5.38 -9.17
N THR A 46 6.81 -6.07 -10.27
CA THR A 46 5.45 -6.51 -10.62
C THR A 46 5.23 -8.01 -10.38
N GLU A 47 6.23 -8.71 -9.88
CA GLU A 47 6.15 -10.16 -9.64
C GLU A 47 6.00 -10.47 -8.15
N VAL A 48 5.22 -11.50 -7.84
CA VAL A 48 5.06 -12.00 -6.48
C VAL A 48 6.42 -12.37 -5.90
N GLY A 49 6.66 -11.96 -4.67
CA GLY A 49 7.94 -12.15 -4.00
C GLY A 49 8.85 -10.93 -4.05
N ALA A 50 8.51 -9.90 -4.84
CA ALA A 50 9.25 -8.65 -4.84
C ALA A 50 9.28 -8.04 -3.44
N LYS A 51 10.43 -7.52 -3.02
CA LYS A 51 10.62 -6.96 -1.68
C LYS A 51 11.07 -5.52 -1.75
N ARG A 52 10.61 -4.74 -0.78
CA ARG A 52 11.04 -3.35 -0.61
C ARG A 52 11.19 -3.00 0.87
N ILE A 53 12.03 -2.00 1.13
CA ILE A 53 12.12 -1.39 2.46
C ILE A 53 11.81 0.09 2.30
N LEU A 54 10.81 0.57 3.01
CA LEU A 54 10.38 1.97 2.97
C LEU A 54 10.88 2.71 4.21
N ASN A 55 11.51 3.85 4.00
CA ASN A 55 12.09 4.69 5.06
C ASN A 55 13.04 3.93 5.99
N GLY A 56 13.67 2.86 5.47
CA GLY A 56 14.60 2.04 6.23
C GLY A 56 13.96 1.17 7.32
N VAL A 57 12.64 1.20 7.49
CA VAL A 57 11.97 0.52 8.61
C VAL A 57 10.79 -0.36 8.22
N PHE A 58 10.11 -0.07 7.12
CA PHE A 58 8.97 -0.90 6.67
C PHE A 58 9.45 -1.95 5.67
N HIS A 59 9.47 -3.19 6.10
CA HIS A 59 9.90 -4.34 5.27
C HIS A 59 8.67 -5.01 4.69
N GLU A 60 8.52 -4.97 3.37
CA GLU A 60 7.32 -5.46 2.69
C GLU A 60 7.64 -6.41 1.56
N THR A 61 6.73 -7.37 1.32
CA THR A 61 6.83 -8.36 0.25
C THR A 61 5.54 -8.37 -0.56
N LEU A 62 5.64 -8.32 -1.88
CA LEU A 62 4.49 -8.36 -2.79
C LEU A 62 3.90 -9.76 -2.82
N LEU A 63 2.61 -9.89 -2.55
CA LEU A 63 1.88 -11.15 -2.56
C LEU A 63 1.00 -11.32 -3.79
N GLU A 64 0.49 -10.22 -4.33
CA GLU A 64 -0.37 -10.23 -5.52
C GLU A 64 -0.25 -8.91 -6.26
N CYS A 65 -0.09 -8.99 -7.60
CA CYS A 65 -0.21 -7.85 -8.50
C CYS A 65 -1.13 -8.29 -9.63
N ASN A 66 -2.39 -7.88 -9.57
CA ASN A 66 -3.45 -8.37 -10.46
C ASN A 66 -3.89 -7.26 -11.42
N ASP A 67 -3.40 -7.34 -12.66
CA ASP A 67 -3.69 -6.34 -13.70
C ASP A 67 -5.18 -6.30 -14.10
N ASN A 68 -5.85 -7.45 -14.04
CA ASN A 68 -7.26 -7.52 -14.43
C ASN A 68 -8.18 -6.89 -13.38
N GLU A 69 -7.87 -7.11 -12.11
CA GLU A 69 -8.67 -6.61 -11.01
C GLU A 69 -8.15 -5.28 -10.44
N HIS A 70 -6.99 -4.79 -10.92
CA HIS A 70 -6.32 -3.61 -10.42
C HIS A 70 -6.13 -3.68 -8.90
N ARG A 71 -5.49 -4.75 -8.46
CA ARG A 71 -5.33 -5.04 -7.04
C ARG A 71 -3.88 -5.39 -6.70
N VAL A 72 -3.38 -4.79 -5.63
CA VAL A 72 -2.06 -5.09 -5.06
C VAL A 72 -2.27 -5.61 -3.64
N ARG A 73 -1.64 -6.74 -3.32
CA ARG A 73 -1.64 -7.28 -1.96
C ARG A 73 -0.20 -7.51 -1.54
N TYR A 74 0.12 -7.14 -0.32
CA TYR A 74 1.47 -7.30 0.21
C TYR A 74 1.44 -7.69 1.69
N SER A 75 2.54 -8.30 2.17
CA SER A 75 2.76 -8.48 3.58
C SER A 75 3.71 -7.41 4.09
N MET A 76 3.54 -6.99 5.34
CA MET A 76 4.56 -6.24 6.04
C MET A 76 5.24 -7.19 7.01
N ASP A 77 6.52 -7.46 6.75
CA ASP A 77 7.27 -8.49 7.46
C ASP A 77 7.92 -7.95 8.74
N ASP A 78 8.19 -6.66 8.77
CA ASP A 78 8.68 -5.94 9.94
C ASP A 78 8.43 -4.44 9.74
N GLY A 79 8.45 -3.70 10.84
CA GLY A 79 8.24 -2.26 10.83
C GLY A 79 8.67 -1.63 12.14
N PRO A 80 8.51 -0.31 12.27
CA PRO A 80 8.76 0.35 13.54
C PRO A 80 7.66 -0.02 14.55
N SER A 81 7.91 0.22 15.83
CA SER A 81 6.83 0.11 16.82
C SER A 81 5.75 1.15 16.46
N THR A 82 4.52 0.79 16.40
CA THR A 82 3.72 -0.31 16.97
C THR A 82 3.44 -1.47 15.99
N VAL A 83 4.11 -1.51 14.86
CA VAL A 83 3.88 -2.51 13.82
C VAL A 83 5.09 -3.42 13.56
N SER A 84 5.99 -3.54 14.54
CA SER A 84 7.11 -4.45 14.42
C SER A 84 6.66 -5.91 14.39
N ALA A 85 7.53 -6.79 13.88
CA ALA A 85 7.23 -8.21 13.77
C ALA A 85 6.86 -8.86 15.11
N GLY A 86 7.35 -8.31 16.22
CA GLY A 86 7.01 -8.79 17.56
C GLY A 86 5.68 -8.27 18.11
N GLU A 87 5.10 -7.24 17.47
CA GLU A 87 3.88 -6.59 17.95
C GLU A 87 2.66 -6.94 17.13
N VAL A 88 2.81 -7.15 15.83
CA VAL A 88 1.74 -7.55 14.93
C VAL A 88 2.17 -8.74 14.10
N ASN A 89 1.27 -9.69 13.88
CA ASN A 89 1.54 -10.88 13.11
C ASN A 89 0.61 -10.93 11.89
N ASN A 90 1.08 -11.53 10.81
CA ASN A 90 0.29 -11.73 9.59
C ASN A 90 -0.29 -10.42 9.06
N TYR A 91 0.53 -9.38 8.99
CA TYR A 91 0.11 -8.10 8.45
C TYR A 91 -0.02 -8.18 6.94
N ILE A 92 -1.22 -7.96 6.44
CA ILE A 92 -1.53 -7.96 5.00
C ILE A 92 -2.14 -6.62 4.63
N GLY A 93 -1.55 -5.95 3.64
CA GLY A 93 -2.09 -4.75 3.05
C GLY A 93 -2.74 -5.05 1.72
N LEU A 94 -3.79 -4.33 1.38
CA LEU A 94 -4.53 -4.49 0.14
C LEU A 94 -4.89 -3.13 -0.43
N ILE A 95 -4.52 -2.91 -1.70
CA ILE A 95 -4.92 -1.72 -2.45
C ILE A 95 -5.80 -2.19 -3.59
N GLN A 96 -7.00 -1.61 -3.72
CA GLN A 96 -7.96 -1.96 -4.75
C GLN A 96 -8.46 -0.70 -5.46
N LEU A 97 -8.40 -0.71 -6.79
CA LEU A 97 -8.97 0.35 -7.62
C LEU A 97 -10.28 -0.12 -8.21
N LYS A 98 -11.30 0.75 -8.20
CA LYS A 98 -12.60 0.47 -8.83
C LYS A 98 -13.12 1.74 -9.51
N PRO A 99 -13.62 1.65 -10.74
CA PRO A 99 -14.23 2.83 -11.37
C PRO A 99 -15.61 3.12 -10.76
N ILE A 100 -15.92 4.41 -10.63
CA ILE A 100 -17.25 4.85 -10.25
C ILE A 100 -18.03 5.04 -11.55
N THR A 101 -19.08 4.26 -11.74
CA THR A 101 -19.80 4.16 -13.00
C THR A 101 -20.31 5.50 -13.52
N LEU A 102 -20.93 6.29 -12.65
CA LEU A 102 -21.62 7.48 -13.09
C LEU A 102 -20.71 8.68 -13.33
N THR A 103 -19.55 8.73 -12.67
CA THR A 103 -18.64 9.88 -12.80
C THR A 103 -17.38 9.57 -13.61
N GLY A 104 -17.01 8.30 -13.71
CA GLY A 104 -15.75 7.88 -14.31
C GLY A 104 -14.54 8.07 -13.40
N ASP A 105 -14.74 8.60 -12.21
CA ASP A 105 -13.66 8.71 -11.23
C ASP A 105 -13.26 7.35 -10.70
N ILE A 106 -12.10 7.27 -10.07
CA ILE A 106 -11.58 6.02 -9.54
C ILE A 106 -11.64 6.03 -8.02
N PHE A 107 -12.30 5.01 -7.48
CA PHE A 107 -12.36 4.76 -6.05
C PHE A 107 -11.15 3.91 -5.66
N VAL A 108 -10.32 4.44 -4.76
CA VAL A 108 -9.11 3.76 -4.28
C VAL A 108 -9.34 3.36 -2.83
N GLU A 109 -9.30 2.05 -2.58
CA GLU A 109 -9.39 1.49 -1.23
C GLU A 109 -8.02 0.98 -0.83
N TRP A 110 -7.61 1.28 0.39
CA TRP A 110 -6.39 0.75 0.98
C TRP A 110 -6.71 0.25 2.37
N GLU A 111 -6.60 -1.04 2.59
CA GLU A 111 -6.91 -1.63 3.89
C GLU A 111 -5.80 -2.56 4.34
N SER A 112 -5.77 -2.84 5.63
CA SER A 112 -4.83 -3.79 6.19
C SER A 112 -5.47 -4.59 7.32
N SER A 113 -4.95 -5.79 7.52
CA SER A 113 -5.36 -6.69 8.58
C SER A 113 -4.14 -7.32 9.22
N TRP A 114 -4.24 -7.61 10.50
CA TRP A 114 -3.16 -8.24 11.25
C TRP A 114 -3.72 -8.88 12.51
N GLU A 115 -2.86 -9.64 13.20
CA GLU A 115 -3.17 -10.22 14.49
C GLU A 115 -2.39 -9.46 15.56
N SER A 116 -3.08 -8.93 16.56
CA SER A 116 -2.50 -8.20 17.67
C SER A 116 -3.51 -8.11 18.81
N THR A 117 -3.02 -7.93 20.02
CA THR A 117 -3.85 -7.68 21.21
C THR A 117 -4.02 -6.18 21.48
N SER A 118 -3.37 -5.31 20.68
CA SER A 118 -3.38 -3.86 20.87
C SER A 118 -4.04 -3.15 19.69
N ASP A 119 -4.74 -2.06 19.95
CA ASP A 119 -5.32 -1.20 18.92
C ASP A 119 -4.38 -0.06 18.48
N GLU A 120 -3.20 0.03 19.08
CA GLU A 120 -2.26 1.13 18.80
C GLU A 120 -1.82 1.15 17.33
N ALA A 121 -1.66 -0.02 16.72
CA ALA A 121 -1.23 -0.12 15.33
C ALA A 121 -2.25 0.49 14.37
N ARG A 122 -3.55 0.46 14.70
CA ARG A 122 -4.61 0.99 13.83
C ARG A 122 -4.43 2.48 13.55
N ASP A 123 -4.27 3.28 14.60
CA ASP A 123 -4.14 4.73 14.43
C ASP A 123 -2.86 5.08 13.71
N PHE A 124 -1.76 4.40 14.03
CA PHE A 124 -0.49 4.57 13.38
C PHE A 124 -0.58 4.30 11.87
N CYS A 125 -1.14 3.17 11.49
CA CYS A 125 -1.31 2.79 10.09
C CYS A 125 -2.26 3.73 9.36
N HIS A 126 -3.37 4.08 9.99
CA HIS A 126 -4.37 4.96 9.39
C HIS A 126 -3.76 6.30 8.97
N GLN A 127 -2.98 6.92 9.83
CA GLN A 127 -2.33 8.20 9.52
C GLN A 127 -1.40 8.08 8.30
N ILE A 128 -0.64 7.00 8.22
CA ILE A 128 0.28 6.78 7.10
C ILE A 128 -0.51 6.55 5.82
N TYR A 129 -1.54 5.72 5.84
CA TYR A 129 -2.33 5.42 4.64
C TYR A 129 -3.10 6.63 4.15
N VAL A 130 -3.62 7.46 5.04
CA VAL A 130 -4.26 8.73 4.65
C VAL A 130 -3.26 9.62 3.91
N ALA A 131 -2.05 9.73 4.42
CA ALA A 131 -1.00 10.53 3.78
C ALA A 131 -0.61 9.96 2.42
N LEU A 132 -0.54 8.63 2.29
CA LEU A 132 -0.24 7.97 1.02
C LEU A 132 -1.36 8.16 -0.01
N LEU A 133 -2.61 8.06 0.41
CA LEU A 133 -3.74 8.31 -0.48
C LEU A 133 -3.76 9.76 -0.97
N ASN A 134 -3.44 10.72 -0.10
CA ASN A 134 -3.31 12.11 -0.51
C ASN A 134 -2.20 12.31 -1.53
N ALA A 135 -1.05 11.68 -1.31
CA ALA A 135 0.08 11.74 -2.25
C ALA A 135 -0.31 11.16 -3.62
N LEU A 136 -1.02 10.03 -3.61
CA LEU A 136 -1.49 9.40 -4.85
C LEU A 136 -2.46 10.31 -5.61
N ALA A 137 -3.40 10.93 -4.91
CA ALA A 137 -4.38 11.83 -5.51
C ALA A 137 -3.72 13.08 -6.10
N GLU A 138 -2.70 13.62 -5.44
CA GLU A 138 -1.95 14.78 -5.94
C GLU A 138 -1.12 14.45 -7.17
N GLN A 139 -0.63 13.22 -7.27
CA GLN A 139 0.18 12.76 -8.38
C GLN A 139 -0.64 12.60 -9.67
N ALA A 140 -1.89 12.32 -9.55
CA ALA A 140 -2.79 12.00 -10.67
C ALA A 140 -3.26 13.22 -11.46
#